data_72fd189fd8a1cd5e13a967944fafbcc3
#
_entry.id   72fd189fd8a1cd5e13a967944fafbcc3
#
_cell.length_a   1.000
_cell.length_b   1.000
_cell.length_c   1.000
_cell.angle_alpha   90.00
_cell.angle_beta   90.00
_cell.angle_gamma   90.00
#
_symmetry.space_group_name_H-M   'P 1'
#
loop_
_entity.id
_entity.type
_entity.pdbx_description
1 polymer ?
#
loop_
_entity_poly.entity_id
_entity_poly.type
_entity_poly.pdbx_seq_one_letter_code
_entity_poly.pdbx_strand_id
1 'polypeptide(L)'
;MDVFQKTRNKCTNIFDIPYYKLLEKYMKFLGQDPRQRDGFRNIIVIAMVTSISGILIPTSLELYTSLCDKNMDAVIECLPHLIAAATSVVKLLNIHFNRENFKKLFEFITKEWEKFELNNQFHVLEEITIKGSKMAQLYRNTLLSFMVLFLLVPLIFPLLDIVHPLNETRSRQQLFRVNYLIFNHNDYFFYIYLQLAWGSVIVVMIIVTIDSLYMIIIHHSSGMFAMCGYKVQEATRYPNLFNDRIISENYTYEQLKNCITTHDKAIQFYNILNESSRNSYLIQVGLNMMGISVTAVQTVVNLDRPEEAIRTAVFLGAEQFHLFVISLPGQVLLDHCTELANNIYSSTWYGIPVKIQKVLHMMQIRSKKPCSLTAGGLYEMNMENFGIVCNNYRIITYNFIFINIYTIIIILRRLKLACHISRC
;
A
#
# COMPACT_ATOMS: atom_id res chain seq x y z
N MET A 1 -8.16 26.60 15.76
CA MET A 1 -9.52 26.86 15.31
C MET A 1 -9.61 27.93 14.21
N ASP A 2 -8.53 28.67 13.90
CA ASP A 2 -8.59 29.85 13.01
C ASP A 2 -8.05 29.67 11.57
N VAL A 3 -7.68 28.44 11.15
CA VAL A 3 -7.26 28.18 9.76
C VAL A 3 -8.46 27.82 8.85
N PHE A 4 -9.60 27.48 9.45
CA PHE A 4 -10.75 26.88 8.77
C PHE A 4 -11.82 27.86 8.24
N GLN A 5 -11.74 29.14 8.61
CA GLN A 5 -12.74 30.11 8.15
C GLN A 5 -12.42 30.80 6.80
N LYS A 6 -11.25 30.49 6.18
CA LYS A 6 -10.75 31.28 5.04
C LYS A 6 -10.92 30.68 3.65
N THR A 7 -11.53 29.50 3.48
CA THR A 7 -11.73 28.91 2.14
C THR A 7 -13.13 28.34 1.93
N ARG A 8 -14.15 29.18 2.03
CA ARG A 8 -15.46 28.92 1.41
C ARG A 8 -15.41 29.11 -0.13
N ASN A 9 -14.38 28.65 -0.79
CA ASN A 9 -14.33 28.53 -2.22
C ASN A 9 -14.95 27.19 -2.59
N LYS A 10 -16.02 27.21 -3.40
CA LYS A 10 -16.68 26.05 -3.97
C LYS A 10 -15.63 25.01 -4.39
N CYS A 11 -15.59 23.86 -3.71
CA CYS A 11 -14.68 22.75 -4.04
C CYS A 11 -15.01 22.24 -5.45
N THR A 12 -14.29 22.70 -6.45
CA THR A 12 -14.48 22.26 -7.84
C THR A 12 -13.72 20.98 -8.16
N ASN A 13 -12.80 20.60 -7.26
CA ASN A 13 -11.90 19.47 -7.47
C ASN A 13 -11.51 18.79 -6.15
N ILE A 14 -11.24 17.47 -6.18
CA ILE A 14 -10.75 16.70 -5.03
C ILE A 14 -9.47 17.33 -4.41
N PHE A 15 -8.62 17.93 -5.22
CA PHE A 15 -7.35 18.51 -4.75
C PHE A 15 -7.48 19.93 -4.16
N ASP A 16 -8.67 20.52 -4.23
CA ASP A 16 -8.99 21.74 -3.47
C ASP A 16 -9.16 21.43 -1.99
N ILE A 17 -9.44 20.17 -1.67
CA ILE A 17 -9.51 19.66 -0.31
C ILE A 17 -8.08 19.61 0.26
N PRO A 18 -7.80 20.29 1.40
CA PRO A 18 -6.43 20.44 1.93
C PRO A 18 -5.69 19.12 2.14
N TYR A 19 -6.43 18.06 2.50
CA TYR A 19 -5.89 16.73 2.82
C TYR A 19 -5.35 15.99 1.59
N TYR A 20 -5.77 16.37 0.37
CA TYR A 20 -5.38 15.72 -0.90
C TYR A 20 -4.37 16.52 -1.73
N LYS A 21 -4.11 17.77 -1.33
CA LYS A 21 -3.24 18.70 -2.10
C LYS A 21 -1.81 18.19 -2.31
N LEU A 22 -1.27 17.48 -1.32
CA LEU A 22 0.09 16.94 -1.44
C LEU A 22 0.14 15.77 -2.44
N LEU A 23 -0.90 14.93 -2.47
CA LEU A 23 -1.03 13.84 -3.41
C LEU A 23 -1.08 14.33 -4.86
N GLU A 24 -1.69 15.48 -5.12
CA GLU A 24 -1.74 16.12 -6.45
C GLU A 24 -0.35 16.29 -7.06
N LYS A 25 0.62 16.79 -6.26
CA LYS A 25 1.98 17.02 -6.74
C LYS A 25 2.64 15.73 -7.20
N TYR A 26 2.48 14.65 -6.43
CA TYR A 26 3.03 13.34 -6.77
C TYR A 26 2.35 12.71 -7.98
N MET A 27 1.03 12.80 -8.09
CA MET A 27 0.28 12.31 -9.24
C MET A 27 0.65 13.06 -10.53
N LYS A 28 0.82 14.39 -10.45
CA LYS A 28 1.31 15.20 -11.58
C LYS A 28 2.70 14.77 -12.02
N PHE A 29 3.60 14.51 -11.07
CA PHE A 29 4.96 14.05 -11.36
C PHE A 29 4.98 12.69 -12.07
N LEU A 30 4.06 11.78 -11.70
CA LEU A 30 3.96 10.45 -12.33
C LEU A 30 3.10 10.42 -13.60
N GLY A 31 2.54 11.55 -14.03
CA GLY A 31 1.63 11.57 -15.18
C GLY A 31 0.31 10.84 -14.94
N GLN A 32 -0.15 10.76 -13.68
CA GLN A 32 -1.38 10.06 -13.30
C GLN A 32 -2.51 11.01 -12.90
N ASP A 33 -2.31 12.33 -12.95
CA ASP A 33 -3.39 13.30 -12.72
C ASP A 33 -4.36 13.28 -13.91
N PRO A 34 -5.66 12.98 -13.71
CA PRO A 34 -6.65 12.93 -14.79
C PRO A 34 -6.83 14.25 -15.57
N ARG A 35 -6.40 15.38 -14.99
CA ARG A 35 -6.51 16.73 -15.59
C ARG A 35 -5.38 17.05 -16.54
N GLN A 36 -4.28 16.29 -16.53
CA GLN A 36 -3.17 16.52 -17.46
C GLN A 36 -3.59 16.17 -18.89
N ARG A 37 -3.04 16.94 -19.86
CA ARG A 37 -3.24 16.65 -21.29
C ARG A 37 -2.70 15.27 -21.64
N ASP A 38 -3.44 14.50 -22.39
CA ASP A 38 -3.14 13.09 -22.70
C ASP A 38 -1.74 12.89 -23.30
N GLY A 39 -1.33 13.75 -24.23
CA GLY A 39 0.02 13.67 -24.83
C GLY A 39 1.14 13.83 -23.82
N PHE A 40 1.08 14.86 -22.97
CA PHE A 40 2.09 15.14 -21.94
C PHE A 40 2.15 14.03 -20.89
N ARG A 41 0.98 13.53 -20.46
CA ARG A 41 0.86 12.43 -19.53
C ARG A 41 1.53 11.15 -20.08
N ASN A 42 1.25 10.79 -21.33
CA ASN A 42 1.83 9.59 -21.94
C ASN A 42 3.35 9.70 -22.05
N ILE A 43 3.90 10.88 -22.33
CA ILE A 43 5.36 11.12 -22.32
C ILE A 43 5.94 10.85 -20.94
N ILE A 44 5.29 11.35 -19.87
CA ILE A 44 5.76 11.10 -18.50
C ILE A 44 5.71 9.60 -18.18
N VAL A 45 4.62 8.93 -18.49
CA VAL A 45 4.48 7.48 -18.25
C VAL A 45 5.57 6.69 -18.99
N ILE A 46 5.82 7.02 -20.25
CA ILE A 46 6.92 6.41 -21.03
C ILE A 46 8.27 6.68 -20.36
N ALA A 47 8.54 7.92 -19.91
CA ALA A 47 9.77 8.24 -19.20
C ALA A 47 9.93 7.47 -17.87
N MET A 48 8.84 7.23 -17.14
CA MET A 48 8.86 6.39 -15.93
C MET A 48 9.13 4.94 -16.27
N VAL A 49 8.48 4.39 -17.30
CA VAL A 49 8.70 3.01 -17.76
C VAL A 49 10.14 2.82 -18.27
N THR A 50 10.70 3.77 -19.02
CA THR A 50 12.11 3.69 -19.47
C THR A 50 13.08 3.74 -18.29
N SER A 51 12.81 4.55 -17.25
CA SER A 51 13.62 4.59 -16.03
C SER A 51 13.60 3.25 -15.29
N ILE A 52 12.43 2.60 -15.18
CA ILE A 52 12.29 1.27 -14.57
C ILE A 52 12.99 0.20 -15.42
N SER A 53 12.87 0.28 -16.75
CA SER A 53 13.56 -0.64 -17.68
C SER A 53 15.07 -0.58 -17.53
N GLY A 54 15.63 0.57 -17.16
CA GLY A 54 17.04 0.75 -16.81
C GLY A 54 17.50 -0.09 -15.61
N ILE A 55 16.58 -0.52 -14.74
CA ILE A 55 16.85 -1.51 -13.68
C ILE A 55 16.52 -2.91 -14.17
N LEU A 56 15.33 -3.11 -14.73
CA LEU A 56 14.82 -4.43 -15.09
C LEU A 56 15.76 -5.18 -16.06
N ILE A 57 16.24 -4.49 -17.09
CA ILE A 57 17.08 -5.13 -18.13
C ILE A 57 18.42 -5.62 -17.55
N PRO A 58 19.25 -4.78 -16.90
CA PRO A 58 20.55 -5.22 -16.39
C PRO A 58 20.42 -6.26 -15.27
N THR A 59 19.39 -6.15 -14.41
CA THR A 59 19.14 -7.12 -13.34
C THR A 59 18.63 -8.46 -13.90
N SER A 60 17.81 -8.44 -14.96
CA SER A 60 17.36 -9.67 -15.64
C SER A 60 18.51 -10.37 -16.36
N LEU A 61 19.45 -9.62 -16.94
CA LEU A 61 20.66 -10.17 -17.55
C LEU A 61 21.56 -10.83 -16.50
N GLU A 62 21.73 -10.19 -15.35
CA GLU A 62 22.48 -10.78 -14.23
C GLU A 62 21.79 -12.05 -13.73
N LEU A 63 20.46 -12.04 -13.58
CA LEU A 63 19.70 -13.23 -13.21
C LEU A 63 19.91 -14.37 -14.21
N TYR A 64 19.87 -14.08 -15.51
CA TYR A 64 20.09 -15.08 -16.56
C TYR A 64 21.51 -15.66 -16.50
N THR A 65 22.55 -14.82 -16.41
CA THR A 65 23.95 -15.29 -16.31
C THR A 65 24.17 -16.10 -15.04
N SER A 66 23.65 -15.64 -13.90
CA SER A 66 23.76 -16.35 -12.63
C SER A 66 23.06 -17.72 -12.63
N LEU A 67 21.93 -17.84 -13.35
CA LEU A 67 21.25 -19.14 -13.55
C LEU A 67 22.10 -20.08 -14.44
N CYS A 68 22.72 -19.57 -15.50
CA CYS A 68 23.61 -20.35 -16.35
C CYS A 68 24.85 -20.86 -15.58
N ASP A 69 25.42 -20.00 -14.73
CA ASP A 69 26.59 -20.30 -13.89
C ASP A 69 26.23 -21.11 -12.63
N LYS A 70 24.93 -21.43 -12.41
CA LYS A 70 24.40 -22.12 -11.22
C LYS A 70 24.76 -21.41 -9.90
N ASN A 71 24.93 -20.10 -9.93
CA ASN A 71 25.21 -19.28 -8.76
C ASN A 71 23.90 -18.85 -8.10
N MET A 72 23.39 -19.70 -7.18
CA MET A 72 22.09 -19.47 -6.52
C MET A 72 22.10 -18.25 -5.60
N ASP A 73 23.24 -17.88 -5.01
CA ASP A 73 23.36 -16.71 -4.15
C ASP A 73 23.08 -15.42 -4.96
N ALA A 74 23.66 -15.31 -6.15
CA ALA A 74 23.41 -14.19 -7.05
C ALA A 74 21.95 -14.16 -7.57
N VAL A 75 21.36 -15.33 -7.85
CA VAL A 75 19.94 -15.45 -8.24
C VAL A 75 19.05 -14.91 -7.14
N ILE A 76 19.24 -15.31 -5.89
CA ILE A 76 18.46 -14.88 -4.74
C ILE A 76 18.62 -13.37 -4.51
N GLU A 77 19.80 -12.82 -4.75
CA GLU A 77 20.06 -11.37 -4.59
C GLU A 77 19.35 -10.50 -5.64
N CYS A 78 19.20 -10.99 -6.88
CA CYS A 78 18.52 -10.24 -7.96
C CYS A 78 16.98 -10.18 -7.80
N LEU A 79 16.36 -11.24 -7.26
CA LEU A 79 14.91 -11.42 -7.25
C LEU A 79 14.14 -10.30 -6.53
N PRO A 80 14.50 -9.83 -5.31
CA PRO A 80 13.76 -8.77 -4.62
C PRO A 80 13.67 -7.48 -5.42
N HIS A 81 14.74 -7.09 -6.09
CA HIS A 81 14.79 -5.86 -6.90
C HIS A 81 13.94 -5.96 -8.16
N LEU A 82 13.92 -7.12 -8.81
CA LEU A 82 13.04 -7.41 -9.95
C LEU A 82 11.58 -7.40 -9.52
N ILE A 83 11.25 -7.97 -8.37
CA ILE A 83 9.91 -8.00 -7.79
C ILE A 83 9.42 -6.57 -7.48
N ALA A 84 10.25 -5.75 -6.85
CA ALA A 84 9.90 -4.36 -6.55
C ALA A 84 9.66 -3.53 -7.82
N ALA A 85 10.53 -3.69 -8.84
CA ALA A 85 10.37 -3.02 -10.12
C ALA A 85 9.11 -3.51 -10.85
N ALA A 86 8.84 -4.82 -10.89
CA ALA A 86 7.62 -5.39 -11.47
C ALA A 86 6.36 -4.87 -10.76
N THR A 87 6.36 -4.80 -9.43
CA THR A 87 5.27 -4.24 -8.63
C THR A 87 4.99 -2.79 -9.02
N SER A 88 6.02 -1.96 -9.19
CA SER A 88 5.85 -0.56 -9.60
C SER A 88 5.23 -0.43 -11.00
N VAL A 89 5.63 -1.28 -11.95
CA VAL A 89 5.03 -1.33 -13.28
C VAL A 89 3.56 -1.72 -13.22
N VAL A 90 3.20 -2.75 -12.45
CA VAL A 90 1.80 -3.19 -12.27
C VAL A 90 0.95 -2.07 -11.70
N LYS A 91 1.44 -1.35 -10.67
CA LYS A 91 0.75 -0.20 -10.08
C LYS A 91 0.54 0.92 -11.09
N LEU A 92 1.58 1.30 -11.82
CA LEU A 92 1.52 2.37 -12.81
C LEU A 92 0.54 2.05 -13.94
N LEU A 93 0.60 0.85 -14.49
CA LEU A 93 -0.29 0.38 -15.55
C LEU A 93 -1.73 0.27 -15.07
N ASN A 94 -1.97 -0.18 -13.83
CA ASN A 94 -3.32 -0.29 -13.30
C ASN A 94 -4.06 1.06 -13.30
N ILE A 95 -3.43 2.14 -12.84
CA ILE A 95 -4.06 3.48 -12.86
C ILE A 95 -4.20 3.97 -14.30
N HIS A 96 -3.21 3.72 -15.14
CA HIS A 96 -3.26 4.15 -16.53
C HIS A 96 -4.46 3.53 -17.28
N PHE A 97 -4.68 2.22 -17.14
CA PHE A 97 -5.77 1.52 -17.81
C PHE A 97 -7.14 1.76 -17.16
N ASN A 98 -7.21 1.93 -15.84
CA ASN A 98 -8.45 2.18 -15.11
C ASN A 98 -8.75 3.69 -14.92
N ARG A 99 -8.15 4.56 -15.71
CA ARG A 99 -8.24 6.02 -15.58
C ARG A 99 -9.67 6.53 -15.44
N GLU A 100 -10.58 6.05 -16.27
CA GLU A 100 -11.98 6.50 -16.25
C GLU A 100 -12.69 6.15 -14.94
N ASN A 101 -12.38 5.01 -14.35
CA ASN A 101 -12.91 4.63 -13.04
C ASN A 101 -12.34 5.53 -11.92
N PHE A 102 -11.03 5.83 -11.95
CA PHE A 102 -10.43 6.77 -11.00
C PHE A 102 -11.00 8.19 -11.15
N LYS A 103 -11.26 8.64 -12.38
CA LYS A 103 -11.92 9.92 -12.63
C LYS A 103 -13.32 9.94 -12.02
N LYS A 104 -14.12 8.88 -12.21
CA LYS A 104 -15.43 8.74 -11.58
C LYS A 104 -15.34 8.77 -10.05
N LEU A 105 -14.36 8.09 -9.45
CA LEU A 105 -14.13 8.10 -8.01
C LEU A 105 -13.80 9.52 -7.51
N PHE A 106 -12.96 10.27 -8.22
CA PHE A 106 -12.61 11.64 -7.84
C PHE A 106 -13.80 12.61 -7.96
N GLU A 107 -14.58 12.50 -9.03
CA GLU A 107 -15.81 13.29 -9.18
C GLU A 107 -16.82 12.96 -8.08
N PHE A 108 -16.92 11.68 -7.71
CA PHE A 108 -17.80 11.22 -6.66
C PHE A 108 -17.38 11.82 -5.29
N ILE A 109 -16.10 11.75 -4.94
CA ILE A 109 -15.55 12.33 -3.72
C ILE A 109 -15.86 13.84 -3.66
N THR A 110 -15.62 14.57 -4.76
CA THR A 110 -15.86 16.01 -4.81
C THR A 110 -17.33 16.35 -4.57
N LYS A 111 -18.25 15.64 -5.24
CA LYS A 111 -19.70 15.87 -5.11
C LYS A 111 -20.24 15.57 -3.72
N GLU A 112 -19.80 14.45 -3.12
CA GLU A 112 -20.25 14.10 -1.77
C GLU A 112 -19.63 15.05 -0.72
N TRP A 113 -18.39 15.51 -0.94
CA TRP A 113 -17.75 16.50 -0.07
C TRP A 113 -18.51 17.82 -0.05
N GLU A 114 -18.87 18.40 -1.20
CA GLU A 114 -19.70 19.59 -1.30
C GLU A 114 -21.05 19.43 -0.59
N LYS A 115 -21.71 18.27 -0.79
CA LYS A 115 -23.01 17.97 -0.18
C LYS A 115 -22.95 17.92 1.36
N PHE A 116 -21.91 17.33 1.93
CA PHE A 116 -21.76 17.22 3.38
C PHE A 116 -21.32 18.53 4.01
N GLU A 117 -20.51 19.33 3.34
CA GLU A 117 -20.12 20.67 3.80
C GLU A 117 -21.36 21.57 3.98
N LEU A 118 -22.31 21.50 3.06
CA LEU A 118 -23.56 22.24 3.13
C LEU A 118 -24.47 21.82 4.31
N ASN A 119 -24.40 20.60 4.75
CA ASN A 119 -25.32 20.00 5.71
C ASN A 119 -24.82 19.94 7.17
N ASN A 120 -23.70 20.58 7.50
CA ASN A 120 -23.09 20.59 8.84
C ASN A 120 -22.82 19.19 9.47
N GLN A 121 -22.92 18.12 8.69
CA GLN A 121 -22.66 16.72 9.08
C GLN A 121 -21.25 16.26 8.70
N PHE A 122 -20.41 17.22 8.40
CA PHE A 122 -19.11 17.07 7.80
C PHE A 122 -18.07 16.41 8.71
N HIS A 123 -18.21 16.59 10.03
CA HIS A 123 -17.18 16.22 11.01
C HIS A 123 -16.81 14.73 10.99
N VAL A 124 -17.77 13.82 10.75
CA VAL A 124 -17.48 12.37 10.72
C VAL A 124 -16.63 11.98 9.52
N LEU A 125 -17.00 12.50 8.32
CA LEU A 125 -16.23 12.25 7.09
C LEU A 125 -14.85 12.90 7.17
N GLU A 126 -14.76 14.11 7.72
CA GLU A 126 -13.52 14.85 7.89
C GLU A 126 -12.55 14.12 8.82
N GLU A 127 -13.02 13.63 9.97
CA GLU A 127 -12.18 12.90 10.92
C GLU A 127 -11.52 11.66 10.28
N ILE A 128 -12.31 10.86 9.53
CA ILE A 128 -11.82 9.65 8.87
C ILE A 128 -10.86 10.03 7.72
N THR A 129 -11.16 11.09 6.98
CA THR A 129 -10.29 11.60 5.92
C THR A 129 -8.95 12.10 6.47
N ILE A 130 -8.95 12.80 7.61
CA ILE A 130 -7.73 13.23 8.30
C ILE A 130 -6.89 12.03 8.74
N LYS A 131 -7.52 10.99 9.31
CA LYS A 131 -6.84 9.75 9.70
C LYS A 131 -6.17 9.09 8.47
N GLY A 132 -6.88 8.98 7.36
CA GLY A 132 -6.35 8.44 6.11
C GLY A 132 -5.19 9.25 5.53
N SER A 133 -5.29 10.58 5.54
CA SER A 133 -4.23 11.47 5.09
C SER A 133 -2.97 11.37 5.97
N LYS A 134 -3.12 11.33 7.30
CA LYS A 134 -2.00 11.14 8.24
C LYS A 134 -1.33 9.79 8.04
N MET A 135 -2.12 8.72 7.84
CA MET A 135 -1.59 7.39 7.57
C MET A 135 -0.81 7.35 6.26
N ALA A 136 -1.34 7.94 5.19
CA ALA A 136 -0.65 8.05 3.91
C ALA A 136 0.65 8.87 4.02
N GLN A 137 0.67 9.91 4.87
CA GLN A 137 1.86 10.71 5.14
C GLN A 137 2.91 9.92 5.91
N LEU A 138 2.51 9.19 6.96
CA LEU A 138 3.39 8.33 7.73
C LEU A 138 4.03 7.26 6.83
N TYR A 139 3.22 6.55 6.06
CA TYR A 139 3.66 5.55 5.10
C TYR A 139 4.70 6.10 4.13
N ARG A 140 4.39 7.22 3.49
CA ARG A 140 5.30 7.89 2.56
C ARG A 140 6.63 8.24 3.20
N ASN A 141 6.59 8.89 4.36
CA ASN A 141 7.81 9.32 5.04
C ASN A 141 8.68 8.13 5.45
N THR A 142 8.06 7.05 5.94
CA THR A 142 8.76 5.83 6.35
C THR A 142 9.41 5.13 5.16
N LEU A 143 8.71 4.93 4.04
CA LEU A 143 9.31 4.30 2.86
C LEU A 143 10.40 5.16 2.22
N LEU A 144 10.22 6.48 2.20
CA LEU A 144 11.29 7.37 1.73
C LEU A 144 12.52 7.32 2.64
N SER A 145 12.34 7.18 3.96
CA SER A 145 13.45 6.98 4.90
C SER A 145 14.17 5.66 4.65
N PHE A 146 13.46 4.56 4.45
CA PHE A 146 14.05 3.28 4.05
C PHE A 146 14.83 3.38 2.73
N MET A 147 14.28 4.10 1.76
CA MET A 147 14.97 4.34 0.48
C MET A 147 16.28 5.11 0.68
N VAL A 148 16.27 6.19 1.47
CA VAL A 148 17.49 6.96 1.77
C VAL A 148 18.54 6.07 2.43
N LEU A 149 18.15 5.27 3.44
CA LEU A 149 19.05 4.33 4.10
C LEU A 149 19.63 3.33 3.08
N PHE A 150 18.80 2.75 2.22
CA PHE A 150 19.21 1.81 1.18
C PHE A 150 20.24 2.43 0.21
N LEU A 151 20.04 3.69 -0.19
CA LEU A 151 20.95 4.40 -1.08
C LEU A 151 22.27 4.77 -0.40
N LEU A 152 22.27 5.03 0.90
CA LEU A 152 23.49 5.44 1.63
C LEU A 152 24.44 4.27 1.91
N VAL A 153 23.93 3.04 2.08
CA VAL A 153 24.76 1.88 2.45
C VAL A 153 25.96 1.66 1.52
N PRO A 154 25.83 1.64 0.18
CA PRO A 154 26.98 1.45 -0.72
C PRO A 154 27.99 2.60 -0.72
N LEU A 155 27.57 3.79 -0.25
CA LEU A 155 28.45 4.97 -0.20
C LEU A 155 29.32 5.00 1.06
N ILE A 156 29.04 4.15 2.06
CA ILE A 156 29.79 4.11 3.32
C ILE A 156 31.28 3.87 3.07
N PHE A 157 31.63 2.88 2.22
CA PHE A 157 33.04 2.55 1.96
C PHE A 157 33.80 3.62 1.19
N PRO A 158 33.28 4.20 0.09
CA PRO A 158 33.90 5.34 -0.56
C PRO A 158 34.10 6.55 0.37
N LEU A 159 33.13 6.81 1.27
CA LEU A 159 33.25 7.88 2.26
C LEU A 159 34.32 7.57 3.32
N LEU A 160 34.39 6.32 3.80
CA LEU A 160 35.42 5.90 4.75
C LEU A 160 36.83 5.94 4.14
N ASP A 161 36.98 5.70 2.85
CA ASP A 161 38.27 5.82 2.16
C ASP A 161 38.77 7.28 2.07
N ILE A 162 37.82 8.24 2.07
CA ILE A 162 38.17 9.68 2.14
C ILE A 162 38.55 10.10 3.55
N VAL A 163 37.81 9.62 4.59
CA VAL A 163 37.99 10.04 5.99
C VAL A 163 39.13 9.27 6.67
N HIS A 164 39.25 7.97 6.39
CA HIS A 164 40.27 7.07 6.92
C HIS A 164 40.83 6.20 5.77
N PRO A 165 41.74 6.76 4.95
CA PRO A 165 42.34 6.00 3.86
C PRO A 165 43.20 4.83 4.41
N LEU A 166 42.97 3.63 3.87
CA LEU A 166 43.79 2.45 4.07
C LEU A 166 44.82 2.36 2.98
N ASN A 167 45.88 1.58 3.17
CA ASN A 167 46.91 1.33 2.15
C ASN A 167 46.35 0.57 0.92
N GLU A 168 45.22 -0.13 1.09
CA GLU A 168 44.47 -0.80 0.02
C GLU A 168 43.05 -0.19 -0.05
N THR A 169 42.58 0.10 -1.26
CA THR A 169 41.23 0.57 -1.50
C THR A 169 40.22 -0.50 -1.13
N ARG A 170 39.19 -0.13 -0.31
CA ARG A 170 38.10 -1.02 0.06
C ARG A 170 37.31 -1.44 -1.19
N SER A 171 36.81 -2.68 -1.21
CA SER A 171 35.96 -3.16 -2.31
C SER A 171 34.70 -2.33 -2.43
N ARG A 172 34.44 -1.75 -3.60
CA ARG A 172 33.25 -0.95 -3.87
C ARG A 172 32.06 -1.88 -4.06
N GLN A 173 31.04 -1.72 -3.22
CA GLN A 173 29.80 -2.48 -3.34
C GLN A 173 28.80 -1.73 -4.20
N GLN A 174 28.15 -2.41 -5.14
CA GLN A 174 27.05 -1.87 -5.91
C GLN A 174 25.75 -1.85 -5.08
N LEU A 175 24.78 -1.06 -5.52
CA LEU A 175 23.45 -0.99 -4.88
C LEU A 175 22.79 -2.37 -4.87
N PHE A 176 22.86 -3.10 -5.99
CA PHE A 176 22.49 -4.50 -6.18
C PHE A 176 23.17 -5.02 -7.44
N ARG A 177 23.18 -6.33 -7.62
CA ARG A 177 23.85 -6.96 -8.76
C ARG A 177 23.15 -6.66 -10.06
N VAL A 178 23.94 -6.23 -11.03
CA VAL A 178 23.51 -5.93 -12.40
C VAL A 178 24.59 -6.37 -13.39
N ASN A 179 24.20 -6.73 -14.59
CA ASN A 179 25.12 -7.09 -15.67
C ASN A 179 24.89 -6.15 -16.87
N TYR A 180 25.94 -5.42 -17.20
CA TYR A 180 26.02 -4.63 -18.42
C TYR A 180 27.02 -5.33 -19.34
N LEU A 181 26.55 -6.12 -20.28
CA LEU A 181 27.38 -6.97 -21.18
C LEU A 181 28.60 -6.24 -21.79
N ILE A 182 28.57 -4.93 -21.85
CA ILE A 182 29.56 -4.09 -22.61
C ILE A 182 30.53 -3.37 -21.66
N PHE A 183 30.18 -3.20 -20.37
CA PHE A 183 30.94 -2.33 -19.46
C PHE A 183 31.52 -3.09 -18.26
N ASN A 184 32.78 -2.82 -17.94
CA ASN A 184 33.39 -3.28 -16.70
C ASN A 184 32.85 -2.48 -15.52
N HIS A 185 32.31 -3.16 -14.51
CA HIS A 185 31.64 -2.56 -13.36
C HIS A 185 32.55 -1.63 -12.52
N ASN A 186 33.84 -1.92 -12.42
CA ASN A 186 34.77 -1.16 -11.61
C ASN A 186 35.12 0.21 -12.21
N ASP A 187 35.17 0.30 -13.55
CA ASP A 187 35.56 1.51 -14.27
C ASP A 187 34.44 2.56 -14.28
N TYR A 188 33.17 2.09 -14.22
CA TYR A 188 31.97 2.94 -14.35
C TYR A 188 31.14 2.95 -13.10
N PHE A 189 31.66 2.65 -11.91
CA PHE A 189 30.95 2.49 -10.65
C PHE A 189 29.97 3.64 -10.36
N PHE A 190 30.42 4.91 -10.42
CA PHE A 190 29.56 6.04 -10.11
C PHE A 190 28.41 6.26 -11.09
N TYR A 191 28.63 6.00 -12.38
CA TYR A 191 27.58 6.13 -13.40
C TYR A 191 26.52 5.05 -13.23
N ILE A 192 26.93 3.82 -12.98
CA ILE A 192 26.05 2.69 -12.68
C ILE A 192 25.27 2.95 -11.39
N TYR A 193 25.98 3.40 -10.34
CA TYR A 193 25.33 3.75 -9.07
C TYR A 193 24.25 4.83 -9.25
N LEU A 194 24.54 5.92 -9.96
CA LEU A 194 23.58 7.01 -10.22
C LEU A 194 22.37 6.53 -11.01
N GLN A 195 22.58 5.68 -12.02
CA GLN A 195 21.49 5.11 -12.80
C GLN A 195 20.58 4.22 -11.94
N LEU A 196 21.17 3.31 -11.15
CA LEU A 196 20.43 2.42 -10.27
C LEU A 196 19.70 3.19 -9.15
N ALA A 197 20.35 4.19 -8.58
CA ALA A 197 19.76 5.08 -7.58
C ALA A 197 18.57 5.84 -8.17
N TRP A 198 18.71 6.43 -9.37
CA TRP A 198 17.61 7.11 -10.05
C TRP A 198 16.42 6.17 -10.28
N GLY A 199 16.65 4.99 -10.84
CA GLY A 199 15.59 4.02 -11.09
C GLY A 199 14.93 3.54 -9.80
N SER A 200 15.70 3.30 -8.72
CA SER A 200 15.16 2.94 -7.39
C SER A 200 14.28 4.04 -6.80
N VAL A 201 14.68 5.31 -6.93
CA VAL A 201 13.84 6.46 -6.54
C VAL A 201 12.52 6.46 -7.30
N ILE A 202 12.54 6.24 -8.62
CA ILE A 202 11.31 6.20 -9.43
C ILE A 202 10.40 5.04 -8.99
N VAL A 203 10.96 3.84 -8.78
CA VAL A 203 10.20 2.67 -8.30
C VAL A 203 9.49 3.00 -6.98
N VAL A 204 10.20 3.52 -5.98
CA VAL A 204 9.64 3.85 -4.67
C VAL A 204 8.62 4.99 -4.77
N MET A 205 8.89 6.02 -5.59
CA MET A 205 7.95 7.13 -5.81
C MET A 205 6.62 6.66 -6.41
N ILE A 206 6.65 5.72 -7.36
CA ILE A 206 5.45 5.12 -7.94
C ILE A 206 4.66 4.36 -6.86
N ILE A 207 5.33 3.47 -6.11
CA ILE A 207 4.71 2.67 -5.06
C ILE A 207 4.04 3.58 -4.01
N VAL A 208 4.79 4.52 -3.47
CA VAL A 208 4.34 5.44 -2.42
C VAL A 208 3.16 6.30 -2.87
N THR A 209 3.20 6.83 -4.09
CA THR A 209 2.15 7.70 -4.60
C THR A 209 0.85 6.94 -4.80
N ILE A 210 0.92 5.77 -5.42
CA ILE A 210 -0.25 4.97 -5.76
C ILE A 210 -0.90 4.39 -4.50
N ASP A 211 -0.09 3.89 -3.54
CA ASP A 211 -0.63 3.40 -2.29
C ASP A 211 -1.24 4.51 -1.44
N SER A 212 -0.61 5.70 -1.41
CA SER A 212 -1.19 6.87 -0.74
C SER A 212 -2.54 7.26 -1.36
N LEU A 213 -2.67 7.17 -2.68
CA LEU A 213 -3.94 7.40 -3.37
C LEU A 213 -4.99 6.39 -2.93
N TYR A 214 -4.67 5.09 -2.95
CA TYR A 214 -5.59 4.05 -2.49
C TYR A 214 -6.00 4.24 -1.03
N MET A 215 -5.05 4.53 -0.13
CA MET A 215 -5.34 4.79 1.28
C MET A 215 -6.39 5.89 1.45
N ILE A 216 -6.23 7.00 0.73
CA ILE A 216 -7.14 8.15 0.80
C ILE A 216 -8.52 7.79 0.26
N ILE A 217 -8.60 7.12 -0.88
CA ILE A 217 -9.88 6.72 -1.49
C ILE A 217 -10.62 5.70 -0.62
N ILE A 218 -9.90 4.74 -0.04
CA ILE A 218 -10.48 3.73 0.86
C ILE A 218 -11.02 4.38 2.14
N HIS A 219 -10.26 5.31 2.75
CA HIS A 219 -10.74 6.03 3.94
C HIS A 219 -11.96 6.90 3.63
N HIS A 220 -12.04 7.50 2.43
CA HIS A 220 -13.26 8.19 2.02
C HIS A 220 -14.46 7.23 1.94
N SER A 221 -14.28 6.03 1.34
CA SER A 221 -15.31 4.99 1.33
C SER A 221 -15.75 4.60 2.75
N SER A 222 -14.78 4.39 3.64
CA SER A 222 -15.03 4.10 5.06
C SER A 222 -15.83 5.22 5.74
N GLY A 223 -15.47 6.48 5.46
CA GLY A 223 -16.17 7.66 5.96
C GLY A 223 -17.62 7.74 5.49
N MET A 224 -17.92 7.30 4.28
CA MET A 224 -19.31 7.22 3.79
C MET A 224 -20.14 6.21 4.58
N PHE A 225 -19.60 5.02 4.92
CA PHE A 225 -20.29 4.03 5.75
C PHE A 225 -20.48 4.54 7.19
N ALA A 226 -19.47 5.16 7.79
CA ALA A 226 -19.56 5.77 9.11
C ALA A 226 -20.63 6.89 9.14
N MET A 227 -20.69 7.71 8.09
CA MET A 227 -21.71 8.74 7.93
C MET A 227 -23.12 8.15 7.85
N CYS A 228 -23.30 6.99 7.20
CA CYS A 228 -24.59 6.30 7.18
C CYS A 228 -25.00 5.89 8.60
N GLY A 229 -24.08 5.34 9.39
CA GLY A 229 -24.34 4.97 10.78
C GLY A 229 -24.76 6.15 11.65
N TYR A 230 -24.02 7.26 11.55
CA TYR A 230 -24.34 8.51 12.24
C TYR A 230 -25.74 9.04 11.88
N LYS A 231 -26.05 9.09 10.58
CA LYS A 231 -27.37 9.55 10.11
C LYS A 231 -28.52 8.68 10.60
N VAL A 232 -28.36 7.36 10.64
CA VAL A 232 -29.38 6.46 11.18
C VAL A 232 -29.64 6.76 12.65
N GLN A 233 -28.58 6.89 13.45
CA GLN A 233 -28.72 7.22 14.88
C GLN A 233 -29.39 8.58 15.08
N GLU A 234 -29.00 9.59 14.29
CA GLU A 234 -29.62 10.93 14.36
C GLU A 234 -31.11 10.89 13.98
N ALA A 235 -31.44 10.21 12.85
CA ALA A 235 -32.82 10.13 12.37
C ALA A 235 -33.77 9.39 13.33
N THR A 236 -33.26 8.44 14.12
CA THR A 236 -34.08 7.65 15.07
C THR A 236 -34.08 8.22 16.50
N ARG A 237 -33.18 9.19 16.81
CA ARG A 237 -33.00 9.70 18.19
C ARG A 237 -34.21 10.45 18.74
N TYR A 238 -34.94 11.15 17.86
CA TYR A 238 -36.05 12.02 18.25
C TYR A 238 -37.29 11.67 17.44
N PRO A 239 -37.94 10.52 17.72
CA PRO A 239 -39.15 10.10 16.98
C PRO A 239 -40.35 11.06 17.16
N ASN A 240 -40.33 11.88 18.21
CA ASN A 240 -41.37 12.86 18.53
C ASN A 240 -40.84 14.30 18.54
N LEU A 241 -40.00 14.65 17.55
CA LEU A 241 -39.41 15.99 17.48
C LEU A 241 -40.43 17.11 17.30
N PHE A 242 -41.55 16.80 16.67
CA PHE A 242 -42.65 17.73 16.44
C PHE A 242 -43.88 17.32 17.26
N ASN A 243 -44.70 18.31 17.72
CA ASN A 243 -45.98 18.07 18.41
C ASN A 243 -46.99 17.34 17.49
N ASP A 244 -46.83 17.46 16.18
CA ASP A 244 -47.65 16.76 15.19
C ASP A 244 -46.94 15.44 14.79
N ARG A 245 -47.63 14.33 15.08
CA ARG A 245 -47.15 12.98 14.80
C ARG A 245 -46.90 12.74 13.32
N ILE A 246 -47.77 13.24 12.44
CA ILE A 246 -47.65 13.05 10.98
C ILE A 246 -46.40 13.77 10.44
N ILE A 247 -46.12 14.98 10.91
CA ILE A 247 -44.98 15.76 10.54
C ILE A 247 -43.70 15.06 11.01
N SER A 248 -43.70 14.54 12.24
CA SER A 248 -42.57 13.80 12.82
C SER A 248 -42.26 12.50 12.04
N GLU A 249 -43.30 11.72 11.70
CA GLU A 249 -43.17 10.49 10.91
C GLU A 249 -42.63 10.77 9.49
N ASN A 250 -43.12 11.80 8.81
CA ASN A 250 -42.64 12.20 7.49
C ASN A 250 -41.20 12.70 7.54
N TYR A 251 -40.81 13.45 8.54
CA TYR A 251 -39.43 13.90 8.72
C TYR A 251 -38.51 12.71 8.91
N THR A 252 -38.81 11.79 9.81
CA THR A 252 -38.01 10.58 10.05
C THR A 252 -37.91 9.72 8.80
N TYR A 253 -39.01 9.59 8.04
CA TYR A 253 -39.00 8.86 6.77
C TYR A 253 -38.03 9.46 5.75
N GLU A 254 -38.06 10.78 5.52
CA GLU A 254 -37.16 11.45 4.60
C GLU A 254 -35.69 11.38 5.04
N GLN A 255 -35.43 11.48 6.36
CA GLN A 255 -34.04 11.30 6.88
C GLN A 255 -33.53 9.88 6.63
N LEU A 256 -34.32 8.84 6.89
CA LEU A 256 -33.91 7.46 6.63
C LEU A 256 -33.82 7.13 5.14
N LYS A 257 -34.64 7.71 4.29
CA LYS A 257 -34.50 7.63 2.84
C LYS A 257 -33.18 8.22 2.36
N ASN A 258 -32.75 9.35 2.93
CA ASN A 258 -31.43 9.93 2.69
C ASN A 258 -30.29 9.01 3.16
N CYS A 259 -30.47 8.32 4.30
CA CYS A 259 -29.49 7.33 4.79
C CYS A 259 -29.34 6.17 3.79
N ILE A 260 -30.44 5.61 3.29
CA ILE A 260 -30.42 4.53 2.31
C ILE A 260 -29.75 4.95 1.02
N THR A 261 -30.07 6.16 0.53
CA THR A 261 -29.43 6.71 -0.67
C THR A 261 -27.92 6.89 -0.46
N THR A 262 -27.50 7.33 0.74
CA THR A 262 -26.07 7.48 1.08
C THR A 262 -25.39 6.10 1.16
N HIS A 263 -26.07 5.10 1.73
CA HIS A 263 -25.59 3.72 1.81
C HIS A 263 -25.41 3.08 0.43
N ASP A 264 -26.40 3.24 -0.46
CA ASP A 264 -26.33 2.74 -1.84
C ASP A 264 -25.17 3.39 -2.59
N LYS A 265 -24.98 4.69 -2.44
CA LYS A 265 -23.82 5.40 -3.00
C LYS A 265 -22.49 4.91 -2.44
N ALA A 266 -22.41 4.63 -1.12
CA ALA A 266 -21.21 4.07 -0.51
C ALA A 266 -20.86 2.70 -1.11
N ILE A 267 -21.88 1.86 -1.35
CA ILE A 267 -21.71 0.56 -2.00
C ILE A 267 -21.29 0.71 -3.46
N GLN A 268 -21.89 1.62 -4.22
CA GLN A 268 -21.50 1.89 -5.61
C GLN A 268 -20.06 2.36 -5.69
N PHE A 269 -19.65 3.29 -4.82
CA PHE A 269 -18.29 3.76 -4.73
C PHE A 269 -17.30 2.62 -4.44
N TYR A 270 -17.60 1.81 -3.42
CA TYR A 270 -16.83 0.62 -3.08
C TYR A 270 -16.71 -0.36 -4.26
N ASN A 271 -17.79 -0.62 -4.99
CA ASN A 271 -17.76 -1.55 -6.12
C ASN A 271 -16.82 -1.05 -7.22
N ILE A 272 -16.88 0.24 -7.59
CA ILE A 272 -15.96 0.83 -8.57
C ILE A 272 -14.51 0.71 -8.10
N LEU A 273 -14.25 1.00 -6.83
CA LEU A 273 -12.92 0.91 -6.25
C LEU A 273 -12.37 -0.52 -6.26
N ASN A 274 -13.17 -1.49 -5.77
CA ASN A 274 -12.77 -2.90 -5.70
C ASN A 274 -12.56 -3.48 -7.09
N GLU A 275 -13.42 -3.19 -8.06
CA GLU A 275 -13.28 -3.64 -9.45
C GLU A 275 -12.00 -3.08 -10.09
N SER A 276 -11.69 -1.81 -9.86
CA SER A 276 -10.51 -1.15 -10.42
C SER A 276 -9.18 -1.63 -9.80
N SER A 277 -9.22 -2.16 -8.58
CA SER A 277 -8.01 -2.54 -7.83
C SER A 277 -7.80 -4.05 -7.72
N ARG A 278 -8.84 -4.85 -7.84
CA ARG A 278 -8.88 -6.30 -7.55
C ARG A 278 -7.73 -7.09 -8.20
N ASN A 279 -7.55 -6.94 -9.51
CA ASN A 279 -6.53 -7.68 -10.25
C ASN A 279 -5.12 -7.18 -9.96
N SER A 280 -4.97 -5.87 -9.81
CA SER A 280 -3.70 -5.26 -9.44
C SER A 280 -3.26 -5.70 -8.03
N TYR A 281 -4.16 -5.72 -7.06
CA TYR A 281 -3.87 -6.22 -5.72
C TYR A 281 -3.47 -7.69 -5.72
N LEU A 282 -4.09 -8.54 -6.54
CA LEU A 282 -3.71 -9.95 -6.64
C LEU A 282 -2.24 -10.11 -7.04
N ILE A 283 -1.84 -9.42 -8.10
CA ILE A 283 -0.45 -9.47 -8.57
C ILE A 283 0.49 -8.86 -7.53
N GLN A 284 0.14 -7.71 -6.95
CA GLN A 284 0.97 -7.02 -5.95
C GLN A 284 1.18 -7.84 -4.69
N VAL A 285 0.12 -8.44 -4.13
CA VAL A 285 0.21 -9.28 -2.93
C VAL A 285 1.03 -10.53 -3.23
N GLY A 286 0.81 -11.18 -4.37
CA GLY A 286 1.59 -12.34 -4.80
C GLY A 286 3.08 -12.02 -4.95
N LEU A 287 3.42 -10.92 -5.63
CA LEU A 287 4.80 -10.46 -5.79
C LEU A 287 5.43 -10.09 -4.44
N ASN A 288 4.70 -9.38 -3.58
CA ASN A 288 5.19 -8.99 -2.26
C ASN A 288 5.44 -10.21 -1.36
N MET A 289 4.55 -11.21 -1.38
CA MET A 289 4.76 -12.48 -0.67
C MET A 289 6.01 -13.20 -1.14
N MET A 290 6.23 -13.28 -2.45
CA MET A 290 7.47 -13.86 -3.01
C MET A 290 8.69 -13.04 -2.59
N GLY A 291 8.63 -11.72 -2.66
CA GLY A 291 9.70 -10.81 -2.24
C GLY A 291 10.11 -11.04 -0.79
N ILE A 292 9.15 -10.97 0.14
CA ILE A 292 9.39 -11.21 1.57
C ILE A 292 10.03 -12.60 1.80
N SER A 293 9.55 -13.65 1.11
CA SER A 293 10.10 -15.00 1.26
C SER A 293 11.57 -15.06 0.86
N VAL A 294 11.90 -14.52 -0.32
CA VAL A 294 13.27 -14.51 -0.85
C VAL A 294 14.19 -13.66 0.02
N THR A 295 13.75 -12.46 0.38
CA THR A 295 14.54 -11.53 1.20
C THR A 295 14.77 -12.05 2.62
N ALA A 296 13.79 -12.75 3.20
CA ALA A 296 13.96 -13.41 4.51
C ALA A 296 15.03 -14.48 4.45
N VAL A 297 15.01 -15.35 3.43
CA VAL A 297 16.06 -16.37 3.23
C VAL A 297 17.42 -15.70 3.03
N GLN A 298 17.51 -14.68 2.18
CA GLN A 298 18.73 -13.94 1.91
C GLN A 298 19.31 -13.31 3.19
N THR A 299 18.47 -12.74 4.05
CA THR A 299 18.91 -12.14 5.31
C THR A 299 19.54 -13.20 6.22
N VAL A 300 18.96 -14.40 6.28
CA VAL A 300 19.50 -15.50 7.09
C VAL A 300 20.81 -16.05 6.53
N VAL A 301 20.91 -16.20 5.21
CA VAL A 301 22.13 -16.70 4.54
C VAL A 301 23.29 -15.72 4.73
N ASN A 302 23.04 -14.42 4.76
CA ASN A 302 24.06 -13.39 4.86
C ASN A 302 24.42 -12.98 6.31
N LEU A 303 23.98 -13.73 7.34
CA LEU A 303 24.27 -13.37 8.74
C LEU A 303 25.78 -13.29 9.05
N ASP A 304 26.61 -14.04 8.34
CA ASP A 304 28.08 -14.01 8.49
C ASP A 304 28.72 -12.79 7.83
N ARG A 305 27.94 -12.01 7.05
CA ARG A 305 28.37 -10.78 6.36
C ARG A 305 27.51 -9.62 6.81
N PRO A 306 27.89 -8.92 7.91
CA PRO A 306 27.01 -7.96 8.59
C PRO A 306 26.51 -6.84 7.66
N GLU A 307 27.27 -6.41 6.69
CA GLU A 307 26.90 -5.36 5.72
C GLU A 307 25.76 -5.79 4.80
N GLU A 308 25.88 -6.99 4.24
CA GLU A 308 24.83 -7.57 3.39
C GLU A 308 23.59 -7.92 4.20
N ALA A 309 23.78 -8.44 5.43
CA ALA A 309 22.69 -8.74 6.35
C ALA A 309 21.90 -7.48 6.74
N ILE A 310 22.56 -6.36 7.04
CA ILE A 310 21.88 -5.09 7.35
C ILE A 310 21.12 -4.59 6.12
N ARG A 311 21.70 -4.62 4.94
CA ARG A 311 21.04 -4.17 3.70
C ARG A 311 19.77 -4.99 3.42
N THR A 312 19.85 -6.31 3.49
CA THR A 312 18.72 -7.20 3.24
C THR A 312 17.67 -7.10 4.34
N ALA A 313 18.07 -6.92 5.61
CA ALA A 313 17.15 -6.72 6.72
C ALA A 313 16.37 -5.39 6.60
N VAL A 314 17.01 -4.30 6.16
CA VAL A 314 16.33 -3.02 5.88
C VAL A 314 15.31 -3.19 4.76
N PHE A 315 15.67 -3.91 3.70
CA PHE A 315 14.76 -4.17 2.58
C PHE A 315 13.57 -5.05 3.02
N LEU A 316 13.84 -6.13 3.76
CA LEU A 316 12.80 -6.99 4.34
C LEU A 316 11.85 -6.22 5.25
N GLY A 317 12.38 -5.33 6.09
CA GLY A 317 11.57 -4.44 6.94
C GLY A 317 10.67 -3.51 6.13
N ALA A 318 11.18 -2.97 5.02
CA ALA A 318 10.40 -2.12 4.12
C ALA A 318 9.27 -2.90 3.42
N GLU A 319 9.52 -4.13 2.95
CA GLU A 319 8.51 -5.00 2.33
C GLU A 319 7.40 -5.40 3.31
N GLN A 320 7.78 -5.81 4.53
CA GLN A 320 6.80 -6.15 5.59
C GLN A 320 5.97 -4.93 5.99
N PHE A 321 6.62 -3.77 6.17
CA PHE A 321 5.93 -2.53 6.47
C PHE A 321 4.98 -2.14 5.32
N HIS A 322 5.38 -2.32 4.08
CA HIS A 322 4.52 -2.09 2.92
C HIS A 322 3.26 -2.97 2.98
N LEU A 323 3.40 -4.28 3.16
CA LEU A 323 2.27 -5.21 3.25
C LEU A 323 1.33 -4.87 4.42
N PHE A 324 1.89 -4.55 5.60
CA PHE A 324 1.14 -4.11 6.76
C PHE A 324 0.28 -2.88 6.43
N VAL A 325 0.92 -1.85 5.87
CA VAL A 325 0.24 -0.56 5.66
C VAL A 325 -0.79 -0.61 4.54
N ILE A 326 -0.64 -1.46 3.51
CA ILE A 326 -1.69 -1.63 2.49
C ILE A 326 -2.89 -2.45 3.00
N SER A 327 -2.71 -3.27 4.06
CA SER A 327 -3.79 -4.05 4.69
C SER A 327 -4.65 -3.20 5.65
N LEU A 328 -4.07 -2.17 6.27
CA LEU A 328 -4.76 -1.31 7.23
C LEU A 328 -6.01 -0.59 6.67
N PRO A 329 -5.98 0.06 5.50
CA PRO A 329 -7.17 0.71 4.96
C PRO A 329 -8.31 -0.26 4.67
N GLY A 330 -7.97 -1.48 4.22
CA GLY A 330 -8.94 -2.54 4.00
C GLY A 330 -9.63 -2.97 5.30
N GLN A 331 -8.90 -3.05 6.41
CA GLN A 331 -9.48 -3.28 7.74
C GLN A 331 -10.40 -2.13 8.17
N VAL A 332 -9.97 -0.88 8.01
CA VAL A 332 -10.79 0.30 8.34
C VAL A 332 -12.12 0.30 7.56
N LEU A 333 -12.08 -0.07 6.28
CA LEU A 333 -13.30 -0.18 5.48
C LEU A 333 -14.22 -1.29 5.98
N LEU A 334 -13.67 -2.45 6.29
CA LEU A 334 -14.39 -3.60 6.83
C LEU A 334 -15.05 -3.26 8.16
N ASP A 335 -14.32 -2.61 9.07
CA ASP A 335 -14.80 -2.21 10.39
C ASP A 335 -15.99 -1.26 10.29
N HIS A 336 -15.90 -0.16 9.55
CA HIS A 336 -16.99 0.78 9.40
C HIS A 336 -18.20 0.21 8.64
N CYS A 337 -17.97 -0.72 7.71
CA CYS A 337 -19.05 -1.40 7.02
C CYS A 337 -19.83 -2.35 7.96
N THR A 338 -19.12 -3.09 8.81
CA THR A 338 -19.74 -4.00 9.81
C THR A 338 -20.37 -3.23 10.97
N GLU A 339 -19.73 -2.14 11.41
CA GLU A 339 -20.23 -1.26 12.46
C GLU A 339 -21.58 -0.62 12.07
N LEU A 340 -21.83 -0.37 10.79
CA LEU A 340 -23.10 0.15 10.32
C LEU A 340 -24.29 -0.75 10.73
N ALA A 341 -24.15 -2.08 10.63
CA ALA A 341 -25.21 -3.01 11.06
C ALA A 341 -25.46 -2.92 12.57
N ASN A 342 -24.40 -2.72 13.36
CA ASN A 342 -24.49 -2.52 14.82
C ASN A 342 -25.11 -1.17 15.16
N ASN A 343 -24.76 -0.11 14.44
CA ASN A 343 -25.33 1.23 14.61
C ASN A 343 -26.83 1.26 14.29
N ILE A 344 -27.29 0.49 13.32
CA ILE A 344 -28.71 0.31 13.03
C ILE A 344 -29.40 -0.42 14.20
N TYR A 345 -28.82 -1.49 14.71
CA TYR A 345 -29.39 -2.27 15.80
C TYR A 345 -29.45 -1.48 17.12
N SER A 346 -28.43 -0.71 17.44
CA SER A 346 -28.33 0.11 18.65
C SER A 346 -29.15 1.42 18.59
N SER A 347 -29.70 1.76 17.42
CA SER A 347 -30.53 2.93 17.25
C SER A 347 -31.91 2.76 17.95
N THR A 348 -32.67 3.85 18.15
CA THR A 348 -34.01 3.79 18.74
C THR A 348 -35.10 3.40 17.72
N TRP A 349 -34.77 2.39 16.89
CA TRP A 349 -35.62 1.90 15.80
C TRP A 349 -37.02 1.45 16.24
N TYR A 350 -37.21 1.02 17.50
CA TYR A 350 -38.48 0.59 18.06
C TYR A 350 -39.48 1.76 18.30
N GLY A 351 -38.97 2.98 18.31
CA GLY A 351 -39.81 4.20 18.48
C GLY A 351 -40.38 4.76 17.19
N ILE A 352 -40.00 4.23 16.03
CA ILE A 352 -40.43 4.69 14.70
C ILE A 352 -41.57 3.82 14.15
N PRO A 353 -42.39 4.32 13.17
CA PRO A 353 -43.47 3.55 12.59
C PRO A 353 -43.03 2.23 11.95
N VAL A 354 -43.82 1.16 12.07
CA VAL A 354 -43.51 -0.19 11.59
C VAL A 354 -43.13 -0.21 10.09
N LYS A 355 -43.75 0.63 9.28
CA LYS A 355 -43.45 0.76 7.85
C LYS A 355 -41.99 1.18 7.65
N ILE A 356 -41.49 2.08 8.49
CA ILE A 356 -40.11 2.61 8.42
C ILE A 356 -39.12 1.58 9.04
N GLN A 357 -39.54 0.87 10.12
CA GLN A 357 -38.73 -0.22 10.71
C GLN A 357 -38.39 -1.29 9.67
N LYS A 358 -39.32 -1.68 8.79
CA LYS A 358 -39.09 -2.66 7.73
C LYS A 358 -38.01 -2.22 6.75
N VAL A 359 -38.01 -0.94 6.40
CA VAL A 359 -37.00 -0.36 5.50
C VAL A 359 -35.62 -0.35 6.15
N LEU A 360 -35.55 0.03 7.43
CA LEU A 360 -34.31 0.02 8.21
C LEU A 360 -33.77 -1.40 8.39
N HIS A 361 -34.65 -2.38 8.58
CA HIS A 361 -34.28 -3.80 8.67
C HIS A 361 -33.67 -4.32 7.36
N MET A 362 -34.22 -3.94 6.18
CA MET A 362 -33.60 -4.26 4.89
C MET A 362 -32.19 -3.68 4.76
N MET A 363 -31.99 -2.44 5.19
CA MET A 363 -30.66 -1.82 5.22
C MET A 363 -29.71 -2.59 6.15
N GLN A 364 -30.18 -3.02 7.33
CA GLN A 364 -29.40 -3.83 8.27
C GLN A 364 -28.98 -5.18 7.66
N ILE A 365 -29.91 -5.88 7.00
CA ILE A 365 -29.59 -7.15 6.32
C ILE A 365 -28.50 -6.93 5.25
N ARG A 366 -28.58 -5.85 4.47
CA ARG A 366 -27.58 -5.54 3.46
C ARG A 366 -26.22 -5.20 4.09
N SER A 367 -26.22 -4.51 5.23
CA SER A 367 -25.00 -4.13 5.96
C SER A 367 -24.29 -5.33 6.61
N LYS A 368 -24.98 -6.46 6.84
CA LYS A 368 -24.35 -7.72 7.30
C LYS A 368 -23.46 -8.38 6.24
N LYS A 369 -23.61 -7.99 4.96
CA LYS A 369 -22.68 -8.41 3.92
C LYS A 369 -21.57 -7.34 3.82
N PRO A 370 -20.39 -7.59 4.40
CA PRO A 370 -19.35 -6.57 4.49
C PRO A 370 -18.77 -6.23 3.12
N CYS A 371 -18.30 -5.01 2.98
CA CYS A 371 -17.53 -4.54 1.84
C CYS A 371 -16.06 -4.73 2.16
N SER A 372 -15.46 -5.85 1.77
CA SER A 372 -14.04 -6.13 1.93
C SER A 372 -13.30 -5.91 0.61
N LEU A 373 -12.16 -5.23 0.65
CA LEU A 373 -11.27 -5.14 -0.51
C LEU A 373 -10.61 -6.48 -0.75
N THR A 374 -10.62 -6.94 -1.99
CA THR A 374 -10.10 -8.27 -2.33
C THR A 374 -9.01 -8.22 -3.38
N ALA A 375 -7.95 -8.99 -3.17
CA ALA A 375 -6.95 -9.31 -4.17
C ALA A 375 -7.43 -10.52 -4.98
N GLY A 376 -7.91 -10.28 -6.20
CA GLY A 376 -8.44 -11.32 -7.10
C GLY A 376 -9.70 -12.04 -6.62
N GLY A 377 -10.28 -11.66 -5.49
CA GLY A 377 -11.35 -12.40 -4.81
C GLY A 377 -10.85 -13.61 -4.00
N LEU A 378 -9.54 -13.80 -3.90
CA LEU A 378 -8.89 -14.90 -3.20
C LEU A 378 -8.34 -14.50 -1.82
N TYR A 379 -7.88 -13.27 -1.70
CA TYR A 379 -7.27 -12.73 -0.49
C TYR A 379 -7.95 -11.42 -0.11
N GLU A 380 -8.44 -11.33 1.12
CA GLU A 380 -9.02 -10.10 1.65
C GLU A 380 -7.91 -9.22 2.25
N MET A 381 -7.92 -7.96 1.87
CA MET A 381 -6.96 -6.95 2.37
C MET A 381 -7.37 -6.51 3.78
N ASN A 382 -7.10 -7.34 4.78
CA ASN A 382 -7.39 -7.08 6.19
C ASN A 382 -6.22 -7.48 7.11
N MET A 383 -6.32 -7.12 8.39
CA MET A 383 -5.26 -7.39 9.37
C MET A 383 -5.18 -8.87 9.78
N GLU A 384 -6.28 -9.60 9.70
CA GLU A 384 -6.31 -11.04 9.99
C GLU A 384 -5.44 -11.80 8.98
N ASN A 385 -5.67 -11.57 7.68
CA ASN A 385 -4.91 -12.21 6.62
C ASN A 385 -3.44 -11.75 6.62
N PHE A 386 -3.16 -10.48 6.94
CA PHE A 386 -1.79 -10.02 7.15
C PHE A 386 -1.11 -10.81 8.28
N GLY A 387 -1.80 -11.02 9.41
CA GLY A 387 -1.30 -11.83 10.53
C GLY A 387 -1.01 -13.27 10.13
N ILE A 388 -1.88 -13.91 9.34
CA ILE A 388 -1.67 -15.26 8.80
C ILE A 388 -0.42 -15.32 7.94
N VAL A 389 -0.24 -14.35 7.05
CA VAL A 389 0.95 -14.23 6.19
C VAL A 389 2.21 -14.10 7.03
N CYS A 390 2.25 -13.18 7.99
CA CYS A 390 3.41 -13.00 8.88
C CYS A 390 3.74 -14.27 9.69
N ASN A 391 2.72 -14.96 10.18
CA ASN A 391 2.93 -16.20 10.93
C ASN A 391 3.51 -17.31 10.04
N ASN A 392 3.04 -17.44 8.81
CA ASN A 392 3.59 -18.38 7.83
C ASN A 392 5.06 -18.09 7.52
N TYR A 393 5.43 -16.82 7.34
CA TYR A 393 6.84 -16.44 7.13
C TYR A 393 7.72 -16.75 8.34
N ARG A 394 7.22 -16.49 9.54
CA ARG A 394 7.91 -16.85 10.77
C ARG A 394 8.22 -18.35 10.81
N ILE A 395 7.26 -19.19 10.47
CA ILE A 395 7.43 -20.65 10.42
C ILE A 395 8.47 -21.05 9.36
N ILE A 396 8.41 -20.47 8.16
CA ILE A 396 9.37 -20.74 7.09
C ILE A 396 10.79 -20.36 7.52
N THR A 397 10.96 -19.17 8.10
CA THR A 397 12.26 -18.68 8.56
C THR A 397 12.83 -19.55 9.68
N TYR A 398 12.02 -19.95 10.65
CA TYR A 398 12.45 -20.88 11.71
C TYR A 398 12.83 -22.26 11.17
N ASN A 399 12.03 -22.81 10.25
CA ASN A 399 12.33 -24.10 9.63
C ASN A 399 13.63 -24.04 8.82
N PHE A 400 13.87 -22.93 8.10
CA PHE A 400 15.10 -22.73 7.33
C PHE A 400 16.32 -22.63 8.25
N ILE A 401 16.24 -21.87 9.34
CA ILE A 401 17.30 -21.79 10.36
C ILE A 401 17.55 -23.17 10.98
N PHE A 402 16.48 -23.88 11.34
CA PHE A 402 16.58 -25.20 11.95
C PHE A 402 17.24 -26.23 11.01
N ILE A 403 16.86 -26.23 9.73
CA ILE A 403 17.47 -27.10 8.70
C ILE A 403 18.96 -26.78 8.54
N ASN A 404 19.34 -25.50 8.48
CA ASN A 404 20.75 -25.11 8.38
C ASN A 404 21.56 -25.53 9.60
N ILE A 405 21.05 -25.29 10.81
CA ILE A 405 21.71 -25.74 12.06
C ILE A 405 21.86 -27.28 12.07
N TYR A 406 20.81 -28.02 11.68
CA TYR A 406 20.85 -29.47 11.62
C TYR A 406 21.87 -29.99 10.59
N THR A 407 21.96 -29.34 9.44
CA THR A 407 22.97 -29.64 8.39
C THR A 407 24.37 -29.38 8.90
N ILE A 408 24.63 -28.28 9.58
CA ILE A 408 25.91 -27.95 10.19
C ILE A 408 26.28 -28.98 11.26
N ILE A 409 25.34 -29.40 12.09
CA ILE A 409 25.57 -30.45 13.10
C ILE A 409 25.94 -31.77 12.44
N ILE A 410 25.27 -32.16 11.35
CA ILE A 410 25.60 -33.38 10.60
C ILE A 410 27.01 -33.27 9.99
N ILE A 411 27.38 -32.16 9.41
CA ILE A 411 28.71 -31.91 8.84
C ILE A 411 29.78 -32.00 9.94
N LEU A 412 29.56 -31.35 11.08
CA LEU A 412 30.48 -31.42 12.23
C LEU A 412 30.60 -32.81 12.79
N ARG A 413 29.50 -33.59 12.85
CA ARG A 413 29.55 -35.01 13.24
C ARG A 413 30.34 -35.85 12.23
N ARG A 414 30.18 -35.63 10.93
CA ARG A 414 30.95 -36.32 9.90
C ARG A 414 32.43 -35.96 9.94
N LEU A 415 32.78 -34.70 10.18
CA LEU A 415 34.17 -34.25 10.36
C LEU A 415 34.80 -34.87 11.61
N LYS A 416 34.06 -34.95 12.70
CA LYS A 416 34.53 -35.60 13.96
C LYS A 416 34.75 -37.08 13.80
N LEU A 417 33.90 -37.77 13.03
CA LEU A 417 34.08 -39.19 12.65
C LEU A 417 35.31 -39.37 11.72
N ALA A 418 35.51 -38.51 10.75
CA ALA A 418 36.67 -38.55 9.86
C ALA A 418 37.98 -38.31 10.63
N CYS A 419 38.02 -37.38 11.60
CA CYS A 419 39.18 -37.18 12.49
C CYS A 419 39.43 -38.36 13.45
N HIS A 420 38.40 -39.12 13.80
CA HIS A 420 38.58 -40.32 14.61
C HIS A 420 39.16 -41.52 13.81
N ILE A 421 38.78 -41.61 12.52
CA ILE A 421 39.26 -42.65 11.61
C ILE A 421 40.73 -42.38 11.15
N SER A 422 41.15 -41.10 11.12
CA SER A 422 42.53 -40.76 10.78
C SER A 422 43.53 -40.86 11.96
N ARG A 423 43.09 -41.24 13.15
CA ARG A 423 43.90 -41.47 14.36
C ARG A 423 43.97 -42.93 14.80
N CYS A 424 43.33 -43.84 14.08
CA CYS A 424 43.55 -45.27 14.11
C CYS A 424 44.34 -45.74 12.88
#